data_685d6803d123d1099042f46fad886407
#
_entry.id   685d6803d123d1099042f46fad886407
#
_cell.length_a   1.000
_cell.length_b   1.000
_cell.length_c   1.000
_cell.angle_alpha   90.00
_cell.angle_beta   90.00
_cell.angle_gamma   90.00
#
_symmetry.space_group_name_H-M   'P 1'
#
loop_
_entity.id
_entity.type
_entity.pdbx_description
1 polymer ?
#
loop_
_entity_poly.entity_id
_entity_poly.type
_entity_poly.pdbx_seq_one_letter_code
_entity_poly.pdbx_strand_id
1 'polypeptide(L)' 'GYRTVFNLYVIDDKSHKEIAQLLGIKENTSASQLHKAKSMLAQKIKHYRTINSI' A
#
# COMPACT_ATOMS: atom_id res chain seq x y z
N GLY A 1 -4.21 4.51 8.01
CA GLY A 1 -4.80 3.96 6.83
C GLY A 1 -3.83 3.26 5.90
N TYR A 2 -4.35 2.71 4.84
CA TYR A 2 -3.54 1.92 3.89
C TYR A 2 -2.45 2.75 3.20
N ARG A 3 -2.67 4.05 3.02
CA ARG A 3 -1.66 4.93 2.41
C ARG A 3 -0.43 5.07 3.29
N THR A 4 -0.63 5.15 4.59
CA THR A 4 0.48 5.23 5.54
C THR A 4 1.30 3.95 5.50
N VAL A 5 0.64 2.78 5.50
CA VAL A 5 1.32 1.50 5.40
C VAL A 5 2.10 1.40 4.08
N PHE A 6 1.48 1.80 2.98
CA PHE A 6 2.13 1.78 1.67
C PHE A 6 3.39 2.63 1.66
N ASN A 7 3.32 3.85 2.19
CA ASN A 7 4.46 4.75 2.23
C ASN A 7 5.60 4.19 3.07
N LEU A 8 5.27 3.64 4.24
CA LEU A 8 6.28 3.07 5.12
C LEU A 8 6.96 1.85 4.49
N TYR A 9 6.20 1.04 3.79
CA TYR A 9 6.74 -0.17 3.18
C TYR A 9 7.57 0.12 1.94
N VAL A 10 7.05 0.97 1.04
CA VAL A 10 7.67 1.19 -0.28
C VAL A 10 8.73 2.29 -0.21
N ILE A 11 8.43 3.40 0.44
CA ILE A 11 9.34 4.56 0.45
C ILE A 11 10.39 4.42 1.53
N ASP A 12 9.99 4.06 2.74
CA ASP A 12 10.89 3.94 3.89
C ASP A 12 11.50 2.54 4.03
N ASP A 13 11.13 1.60 3.18
CA ASP A 13 11.67 0.25 3.15
C ASP A 13 11.51 -0.49 4.48
N LYS A 14 10.40 -0.28 5.16
CA LYS A 14 10.13 -0.93 6.44
C LYS A 14 9.40 -2.24 6.24
N SER A 15 9.71 -3.23 7.09
CA SER A 15 9.01 -4.51 7.08
C SER A 15 7.62 -4.38 7.70
N HIS A 16 6.75 -5.37 7.46
CA HIS A 16 5.43 -5.40 8.10
C HIS A 16 5.53 -5.41 9.63
N LYS A 17 6.54 -6.08 10.17
CA LYS A 17 6.78 -6.11 11.61
C LYS A 17 7.06 -4.71 12.15
N GLU A 18 7.92 -3.98 11.47
CA GLU A 18 8.26 -2.61 11.87
C GLU A 18 7.07 -1.67 11.74
N ILE A 19 6.33 -1.80 10.64
CA ILE A 19 5.13 -0.99 10.42
C ILE A 19 4.09 -1.27 11.50
N ALA A 20 3.88 -2.54 11.81
CA ALA A 20 2.93 -2.94 12.85
C ALA A 20 3.29 -2.31 14.20
N GLN A 21 4.56 -2.32 14.56
CA GLN A 21 5.03 -1.71 15.80
C GLN A 21 4.84 -0.19 15.80
N LEU A 22 5.17 0.47 14.69
CA LEU A 22 5.05 1.92 14.58
C LEU A 22 3.60 2.40 14.66
N LEU A 23 2.70 1.66 14.03
CA LEU A 23 1.29 2.06 13.95
C LEU A 23 0.42 1.43 15.04
N GLY A 24 0.99 0.53 15.85
CA GLY A 24 0.23 -0.16 16.89
C GLY A 24 -0.82 -1.11 16.33
N ILE A 25 -0.53 -1.76 15.20
CA ILE A 25 -1.42 -2.72 14.55
C ILE A 25 -0.72 -4.07 14.45
N LYS A 26 -1.48 -5.10 14.06
CA LYS A 26 -0.94 -6.44 13.85
C LYS A 26 -0.25 -6.52 12.49
N GLU A 27 0.73 -7.44 12.37
CA GLU A 27 1.42 -7.65 11.10
C GLU A 27 0.45 -8.05 9.99
N ASN A 28 -0.53 -8.88 10.29
CA ASN A 28 -1.56 -9.27 9.32
C ASN A 28 -2.35 -8.06 8.82
N THR A 29 -2.64 -7.12 9.70
CA THR A 29 -3.34 -5.89 9.34
C THR A 29 -2.47 -5.04 8.40
N SER A 30 -1.18 -4.93 8.68
CA SER A 30 -0.24 -4.22 7.83
C SER A 30 -0.20 -4.83 6.42
N ALA A 31 -0.09 -6.15 6.34
CA ALA A 31 -0.06 -6.86 5.06
C ALA A 31 -1.35 -6.66 4.27
N SER A 32 -2.49 -6.75 4.94
CA SER A 32 -3.79 -6.55 4.30
C SER A 32 -3.94 -5.13 3.77
N GLN A 33 -3.51 -4.13 4.53
CA GLN A 33 -3.59 -2.74 4.09
C GLN A 33 -2.65 -2.47 2.92
N LEU A 34 -1.47 -3.07 2.91
CA LEU A 34 -0.55 -2.95 1.79
C LEU A 34 -1.13 -3.57 0.52
N HIS A 35 -1.73 -4.75 0.65
CA HIS A 35 -2.39 -5.42 -0.47
C HIS A 35 -3.51 -4.54 -1.05
N LYS A 36 -4.32 -3.95 -0.18
CA LYS A 36 -5.38 -3.04 -0.60
C LYS A 36 -4.83 -1.83 -1.33
N ALA A 37 -3.74 -1.24 -0.82
CA ALA A 37 -3.11 -0.09 -1.46
C ALA A 37 -2.59 -0.44 -2.85
N LYS A 38 -1.92 -1.57 -2.99
CA LYS A 38 -1.43 -2.04 -4.29
C LYS A 38 -2.56 -2.26 -5.28
N SER A 39 -3.65 -2.85 -4.83
CA SER A 39 -4.83 -3.10 -5.65
C SER A 39 -5.43 -1.79 -6.16
N MET A 40 -5.57 -0.81 -5.28
CA MET A 40 -6.13 0.49 -5.65
C MET A 40 -5.22 1.24 -6.63
N LEU A 41 -3.91 1.18 -6.42
CA LEU A 41 -2.95 1.80 -7.33
C LEU A 41 -2.97 1.14 -8.70
N ALA A 42 -3.06 -0.19 -8.75
CA ALA A 42 -3.16 -0.92 -10.01
C ALA A 42 -4.39 -0.52 -10.79
N GLN A 43 -5.53 -0.34 -10.11
CA GLN A 43 -6.76 0.12 -10.74
C GLN A 43 -6.61 1.54 -11.30
N LYS A 44 -6.00 2.43 -10.56
CA LYS A 44 -5.76 3.80 -11.03
C LYS A 44 -4.85 3.85 -12.24
N ILE A 45 -3.80 3.06 -12.24
CA ILE A 45 -2.86 2.99 -13.38
C ILE A 45 -3.58 2.44 -14.60
N LYS A 46 -4.37 1.40 -14.44
CA LYS A 46 -5.14 0.81 -15.53
C LYS A 46 -6.11 1.83 -16.14
N HIS A 47 -6.81 2.57 -15.28
CA HIS A 47 -7.74 3.60 -15.72
C HIS A 47 -7.01 4.71 -16.48
N TYR A 48 -5.87 5.15 -15.95
CA TYR A 48 -5.04 6.18 -16.58
C TYR A 48 -4.55 5.75 -17.96
N ARG A 49 -4.07 4.53 -18.07
CA ARG A 49 -3.61 3.98 -19.35
C ARG A 49 -4.73 3.92 -20.38
N THR A 50 -5.92 3.53 -19.97
CA THR A 50 -7.08 3.48 -20.84
C THR A 50 -7.39 4.85 -21.43
N ILE A 51 -7.34 5.89 -20.60
CA ILE A 51 -7.56 7.26 -21.03
C ILE A 51 -6.47 7.73 -21.99
N ASN A 52 -5.21 7.39 -21.73
CA ASN A 52 -4.08 7.87 -22.51
C ASN A 52 -3.83 7.05 -23.79
N SER A 53 -4.40 5.86 -23.91
CA SER A 53 -4.24 5.06 -25.12
C SER A 53 -5.18 5.46 -26.24
N ILE A 54 -6.08 6.37 -25.99
CA ILE A 54 -6.95 6.92 -27.01
C ILE A 54 -6.25 8.11 -27.69
#